data_d4c54abb75eec588424e2052f997543e
#
_entry.id   d4c54abb75eec588424e2052f997543e
#
_cell.length_a   1.000
_cell.length_b   1.000
_cell.length_c   1.000
_cell.angle_alpha   90.00
_cell.angle_beta   90.00
_cell.angle_gamma   90.00
#
_symmetry.space_group_name_H-M   'P 1'
#
loop_
_entity.id
_entity.type
_entity.pdbx_description
1 polymer ?
#
loop_
_entity_poly.entity_id
_entity_poly.type
_entity_poly.pdbx_seq_one_letter_code
_entity_poly.pdbx_strand_id
1 'polypeptide(L)'
;GPFGILQTLADAIKLLLKEQIMPLKADRAMYILAPILALVPSFLIFMIIPLGPDIDLEINGQNITIPLVGADLNVGVLFFLALSSIAVYSVVLAGWSSGSKYPLLGGVRASAQMISYEAAMGLSLVPVILYSGSMSMTEIVKSQEGHLSSPIPFLDAIVSFIPKWNVFPQFVAFAIFFVASIAEVNRAPFDLVEAEQELVGGFHTEYSGFRFAMFFLAEYINMFNMCAITATFFLGGWLGPTFSNFLPPLISGLMPAFWLGIKTFGLLFIYVWIRATLPRLRYDQLMELGWKRMIPISLIWLLLTSVVLGIREFGLPLSLIHISEPTRLAT
;
A
#
# COMPACT_ATOMS: atom_id res chain seq x y z
N GLY A 1 14.26 21.83 22.97
CA GLY A 1 14.50 20.92 24.11
C GLY A 1 15.66 19.98 23.83
N PRO A 2 16.18 19.25 24.82
CA PRO A 2 17.30 18.34 24.61
C PRO A 2 16.93 17.28 23.54
N PHE A 3 17.79 17.14 22.54
CA PHE A 3 17.67 16.24 21.40
C PHE A 3 16.44 16.44 20.49
N GLY A 4 15.63 17.49 20.67
CA GLY A 4 14.44 17.75 19.84
C GLY A 4 13.30 16.72 19.96
N ILE A 5 13.30 15.84 20.94
CA ILE A 5 12.33 14.73 21.10
C ILE A 5 10.88 15.22 21.18
N LEU A 6 10.64 16.36 21.83
CA LEU A 6 9.30 16.95 21.95
C LEU A 6 8.95 17.93 20.81
N GLN A 7 9.78 18.06 19.78
CA GLN A 7 9.55 19.01 18.70
C GLN A 7 8.27 18.68 17.91
N THR A 8 8.06 17.41 17.59
CA THR A 8 6.85 16.96 16.87
C THR A 8 5.57 17.26 17.65
N LEU A 9 5.59 17.08 18.97
CA LEU A 9 4.46 17.41 19.82
C LEU A 9 4.21 18.94 19.87
N ALA A 10 5.28 19.72 19.99
CA ALA A 10 5.20 21.17 19.99
C ALA A 10 4.65 21.72 18.67
N ASP A 11 5.07 21.15 17.54
CA ASP A 11 4.57 21.53 16.22
C ASP A 11 3.10 21.13 16.01
N ALA A 12 2.69 19.96 16.51
CA ALA A 12 1.29 19.55 16.51
C ALA A 12 0.40 20.51 17.33
N ILE A 13 0.81 20.86 18.54
CA ILE A 13 0.08 21.81 19.39
C ILE A 13 0.03 23.20 18.74
N LYS A 14 1.14 23.65 18.17
CA LYS A 14 1.19 24.92 17.43
C LYS A 14 0.20 24.97 16.27
N LEU A 15 0.10 23.88 15.47
CA LEU A 15 -0.84 23.81 14.35
C LEU A 15 -2.30 23.75 14.80
N LEU A 16 -2.57 23.08 15.94
CA LEU A 16 -3.92 23.03 16.53
C LEU A 16 -4.39 24.40 17.02
N LEU A 17 -3.50 25.19 17.63
CA LEU A 17 -3.84 26.47 18.22
C LEU A 17 -3.70 27.65 17.24
N LYS A 18 -3.10 27.42 16.06
CA LYS A 18 -2.90 28.45 15.04
C LYS A 18 -4.25 28.86 14.42
N GLU A 19 -4.43 30.16 14.21
CA GLU A 19 -5.59 30.73 13.53
C GLU A 19 -5.77 30.11 12.13
N GLN A 20 -7.01 29.75 11.81
CA GLN A 20 -7.38 29.18 10.53
C GLN A 20 -7.85 30.28 9.59
N ILE A 21 -7.05 30.58 8.59
CA ILE A 21 -7.37 31.57 7.57
C ILE A 21 -8.03 30.82 6.39
N MET A 22 -9.10 31.39 5.86
CA MET A 22 -9.77 30.88 4.67
C MET A 22 -9.82 31.99 3.61
N PRO A 23 -9.38 31.73 2.36
CA PRO A 23 -9.44 32.69 1.28
C PRO A 23 -10.88 33.12 0.98
N LEU A 24 -11.09 34.40 0.66
CA LEU A 24 -12.42 34.93 0.34
C LEU A 24 -13.09 34.32 -0.89
N LYS A 25 -12.27 33.81 -1.85
CA LYS A 25 -12.74 33.19 -3.08
C LYS A 25 -12.87 31.66 -2.97
N ALA A 26 -12.57 31.07 -1.81
CA ALA A 26 -12.66 29.63 -1.62
C ALA A 26 -14.11 29.16 -1.51
N ASP A 27 -14.41 28.01 -2.13
CA ASP A 27 -15.66 27.29 -1.88
C ASP A 27 -15.58 26.64 -0.50
N ARG A 28 -16.34 27.20 0.45
CA ARG A 28 -16.28 26.82 1.87
C ARG A 28 -16.58 25.35 2.12
N ALA A 29 -17.56 24.77 1.41
CA ALA A 29 -17.97 23.39 1.62
C ALA A 29 -16.86 22.41 1.18
N MET A 30 -16.35 22.58 -0.05
CA MET A 30 -15.30 21.73 -0.60
C MET A 30 -13.96 21.96 0.10
N TYR A 31 -13.66 23.19 0.51
CA TYR A 31 -12.46 23.52 1.26
C TYR A 31 -12.36 22.82 2.63
N ILE A 32 -13.50 22.62 3.30
CA ILE A 32 -13.57 21.88 4.57
C ILE A 32 -13.58 20.37 4.33
N LEU A 33 -14.24 19.92 3.25
CA LEU A 33 -14.39 18.50 2.95
C LEU A 33 -13.05 17.85 2.51
N ALA A 34 -12.21 18.57 1.76
CA ALA A 34 -10.98 18.04 1.20
C ALA A 34 -10.03 17.42 2.25
N PRO A 35 -9.65 18.09 3.36
CA PRO A 35 -8.77 17.48 4.37
C PRO A 35 -9.43 16.28 5.08
N ILE A 36 -10.75 16.24 5.20
CA ILE A 36 -11.49 15.11 5.77
C ILE A 36 -11.38 13.90 4.84
N LEU A 37 -11.56 14.11 3.52
CA LEU A 37 -11.40 13.07 2.51
C LEU A 37 -9.95 12.56 2.39
N ALA A 38 -8.95 13.32 2.80
CA ALA A 38 -7.59 12.83 2.91
C ALA A 38 -7.41 11.93 4.14
N LEU A 39 -7.89 12.38 5.28
CA LEU A 39 -7.60 11.76 6.57
C LEU A 39 -8.44 10.50 6.84
N VAL A 40 -9.76 10.55 6.56
CA VAL A 40 -10.65 9.42 6.87
C VAL A 40 -10.29 8.13 6.13
N PRO A 41 -10.05 8.13 4.80
CA PRO A 41 -9.61 6.93 4.10
C PRO A 41 -8.29 6.36 4.65
N SER A 42 -7.35 7.23 5.02
CA SER A 42 -6.05 6.81 5.58
C SER A 42 -6.21 6.00 6.88
N PHE A 43 -7.10 6.41 7.78
CA PHE A 43 -7.43 5.65 8.99
C PHE A 43 -8.20 4.36 8.69
N LEU A 44 -9.12 4.38 7.73
CA LEU A 44 -9.90 3.20 7.36
C LEU A 44 -9.01 2.12 6.74
N ILE A 45 -8.00 2.49 5.97
CA ILE A 45 -7.01 1.54 5.44
C ILE A 45 -6.26 0.85 6.58
N PHE A 46 -5.90 1.57 7.63
CA PHE A 46 -5.21 0.98 8.77
C PHE A 46 -6.03 -0.14 9.45
N MET A 47 -7.37 -0.02 9.44
CA MET A 47 -8.27 -0.98 10.08
C MET A 47 -8.25 -2.37 9.42
N ILE A 48 -7.93 -2.46 8.12
CA ILE A 48 -7.90 -3.74 7.38
C ILE A 48 -6.54 -4.42 7.39
N ILE A 49 -5.49 -3.77 7.92
CA ILE A 49 -4.15 -4.35 7.99
C ILE A 49 -4.15 -5.42 9.10
N PRO A 50 -3.90 -6.69 8.77
CA PRO A 50 -3.88 -7.74 9.77
C PRO A 50 -2.57 -7.70 10.56
N LEU A 51 -2.66 -7.47 11.87
CA LEU A 51 -1.51 -7.40 12.77
C LEU A 51 -1.01 -8.79 13.19
N GLY A 52 -1.89 -9.78 13.16
CA GLY A 52 -1.57 -11.16 13.55
C GLY A 52 -2.78 -12.07 13.49
N PRO A 53 -2.59 -13.36 13.78
CA PRO A 53 -3.71 -14.28 14.02
C PRO A 53 -4.42 -13.92 15.33
N ASP A 54 -5.63 -14.39 15.47
CA ASP A 54 -6.41 -14.21 16.69
C ASP A 54 -5.68 -14.81 17.90
N ILE A 55 -5.74 -14.12 19.04
CA ILE A 55 -5.15 -14.59 20.30
C ILE A 55 -6.23 -15.25 21.14
N ASP A 56 -6.11 -16.56 21.36
CA ASP A 56 -6.97 -17.29 22.27
C ASP A 56 -6.37 -17.28 23.68
N LEU A 57 -7.07 -16.65 24.62
CA LEU A 57 -6.71 -16.59 26.03
C LEU A 57 -7.73 -17.31 26.88
N GLU A 58 -7.29 -18.23 27.72
CA GLU A 58 -8.13 -18.85 28.73
C GLU A 58 -8.05 -18.03 30.02
N ILE A 59 -9.12 -17.27 30.32
CA ILE A 59 -9.23 -16.46 31.54
C ILE A 59 -10.42 -17.00 32.34
N ASN A 60 -10.17 -17.49 33.58
CA ASN A 60 -11.19 -18.02 34.48
C ASN A 60 -12.04 -19.15 33.87
N GLY A 61 -11.45 -20.02 33.03
CA GLY A 61 -12.16 -21.11 32.39
C GLY A 61 -13.07 -20.69 31.23
N GLN A 62 -12.97 -19.45 30.76
CA GLN A 62 -13.60 -18.95 29.54
C GLN A 62 -12.54 -18.69 28.49
N ASN A 63 -12.74 -19.22 27.27
CA ASN A 63 -11.92 -18.93 26.12
C ASN A 63 -12.35 -17.58 25.53
N ILE A 64 -11.46 -16.59 25.60
CA ILE A 64 -11.65 -15.26 25.03
C ILE A 64 -10.72 -15.15 23.82
N THR A 65 -11.31 -15.01 22.63
CA THR A 65 -10.59 -14.77 21.37
C THR A 65 -10.48 -13.27 21.14
N ILE A 66 -9.27 -12.75 21.05
CA ILE A 66 -8.98 -11.35 20.76
C ILE A 66 -8.53 -11.26 19.30
N PRO A 67 -9.33 -10.69 18.39
CA PRO A 67 -8.93 -10.53 17.00
C PRO A 67 -7.84 -9.45 16.90
N LEU A 68 -6.75 -9.74 16.20
CA LEU A 68 -5.69 -8.78 15.87
C LEU A 68 -5.89 -8.10 14.51
N VAL A 69 -7.10 -8.13 13.99
CA VAL A 69 -7.51 -7.47 12.76
C VAL A 69 -8.69 -6.57 13.09
N GLY A 70 -8.66 -5.32 12.67
CA GLY A 70 -9.76 -4.39 12.91
C GLY A 70 -11.02 -4.76 12.13
N ALA A 71 -10.86 -5.19 10.88
CA ALA A 71 -11.91 -5.74 10.05
C ALA A 71 -11.31 -6.74 9.03
N ASP A 72 -11.69 -8.00 9.12
CA ASP A 72 -11.33 -9.00 8.10
C ASP A 72 -12.39 -9.01 6.99
N LEU A 73 -12.01 -8.45 5.84
CA LEU A 73 -12.87 -8.33 4.67
C LEU A 73 -12.45 -9.33 3.59
N ASN A 74 -13.40 -10.14 3.10
CA ASN A 74 -13.15 -11.05 1.98
C ASN A 74 -12.63 -10.34 0.71
N VAL A 75 -12.93 -9.05 0.58
CA VAL A 75 -12.50 -8.18 -0.53
C VAL A 75 -11.56 -7.07 -0.05
N GLY A 76 -10.71 -7.35 0.94
CA GLY A 76 -9.84 -6.38 1.58
C GLY A 76 -8.95 -5.61 0.60
N VAL A 77 -8.45 -6.27 -0.45
CA VAL A 77 -7.65 -5.62 -1.51
C VAL A 77 -8.45 -4.57 -2.27
N LEU A 78 -9.69 -4.90 -2.68
CA LEU A 78 -10.55 -3.94 -3.39
C LEU A 78 -10.95 -2.78 -2.48
N PHE A 79 -11.21 -3.04 -1.20
CA PHE A 79 -11.51 -2.00 -0.23
C PHE A 79 -10.32 -1.01 -0.07
N PHE A 80 -9.09 -1.53 0.01
CA PHE A 80 -7.88 -0.72 0.02
C PHE A 80 -7.79 0.19 -1.22
N LEU A 81 -7.91 -0.39 -2.43
CA LEU A 81 -7.85 0.38 -3.68
C LEU A 81 -8.97 1.42 -3.78
N ALA A 82 -10.18 1.09 -3.34
CA ALA A 82 -11.30 2.05 -3.33
C ALA A 82 -11.03 3.23 -2.39
N LEU A 83 -10.45 3.00 -1.22
CA LEU A 83 -10.10 4.08 -0.28
C LEU A 83 -8.94 4.94 -0.79
N SER A 84 -7.96 4.33 -1.46
CA SER A 84 -6.87 5.04 -2.14
C SER A 84 -7.44 5.98 -3.21
N SER A 85 -8.34 5.49 -4.08
CA SER A 85 -9.01 6.30 -5.08
C SER A 85 -9.81 7.46 -4.49
N ILE A 86 -10.49 7.27 -3.35
CA ILE A 86 -11.19 8.36 -2.65
C ILE A 86 -10.21 9.42 -2.15
N ALA A 87 -9.03 9.02 -1.66
CA ALA A 87 -8.01 9.96 -1.20
C ALA A 87 -7.50 10.88 -2.31
N VAL A 88 -7.47 10.43 -3.58
CA VAL A 88 -7.11 11.26 -4.74
C VAL A 88 -8.05 12.45 -4.89
N TYR A 89 -9.36 12.27 -4.66
CA TYR A 89 -10.32 13.36 -4.74
C TYR A 89 -10.03 14.46 -3.72
N SER A 90 -9.44 14.16 -2.58
CA SER A 90 -9.07 15.17 -1.58
C SER A 90 -8.11 16.21 -2.15
N VAL A 91 -7.15 15.77 -2.94
CA VAL A 91 -6.12 16.63 -3.58
C VAL A 91 -6.73 17.50 -4.68
N VAL A 92 -7.60 16.91 -5.51
CA VAL A 92 -8.32 17.65 -6.57
C VAL A 92 -9.20 18.73 -5.96
N LEU A 93 -10.00 18.37 -4.95
CA LEU A 93 -10.93 19.29 -4.29
C LEU A 93 -10.17 20.39 -3.54
N ALA A 94 -9.06 20.06 -2.89
CA ALA A 94 -8.22 21.05 -2.22
C ALA A 94 -7.69 22.10 -3.18
N GLY A 95 -7.14 21.67 -4.33
CA GLY A 95 -6.65 22.57 -5.36
C GLY A 95 -7.76 23.45 -5.97
N TRP A 96 -8.90 22.82 -6.29
CA TRP A 96 -10.03 23.52 -6.93
C TRP A 96 -10.72 24.48 -5.99
N SER A 97 -11.03 24.09 -4.75
CA SER A 97 -11.74 24.90 -3.78
C SER A 97 -10.99 26.13 -3.29
N SER A 98 -9.67 26.16 -3.44
CA SER A 98 -8.79 27.24 -3.00
C SER A 98 -9.00 28.55 -3.78
N GLY A 99 -9.63 28.53 -4.95
CA GLY A 99 -9.92 29.71 -5.77
C GLY A 99 -8.67 30.45 -6.29
N SER A 100 -7.49 29.78 -6.29
CA SER A 100 -6.20 30.29 -6.73
C SER A 100 -5.63 29.42 -7.85
N LYS A 101 -4.83 30.01 -8.75
CA LYS A 101 -4.26 29.31 -9.91
C LYS A 101 -3.19 28.28 -9.52
N TYR A 102 -2.34 28.60 -8.54
CA TYR A 102 -1.26 27.72 -8.12
C TYR A 102 -1.74 26.42 -7.45
N PRO A 103 -2.65 26.48 -6.46
CA PRO A 103 -3.25 25.29 -5.90
C PRO A 103 -3.99 24.43 -6.92
N LEU A 104 -4.71 25.03 -7.86
CA LEU A 104 -5.40 24.31 -8.93
C LEU A 104 -4.41 23.50 -9.82
N LEU A 105 -3.35 24.16 -10.28
CA LEU A 105 -2.32 23.48 -11.07
C LEU A 105 -1.61 22.38 -10.27
N GLY A 106 -1.30 22.64 -8.99
CA GLY A 106 -0.73 21.66 -8.08
C GLY A 106 -1.65 20.45 -7.90
N GLY A 107 -2.94 20.67 -7.65
CA GLY A 107 -3.94 19.62 -7.50
C GLY A 107 -4.11 18.75 -8.75
N VAL A 108 -4.16 19.36 -9.94
CA VAL A 108 -4.25 18.62 -11.22
C VAL A 108 -3.00 17.78 -11.49
N ARG A 109 -1.81 18.32 -11.25
CA ARG A 109 -0.54 17.58 -11.43
C ARG A 109 -0.43 16.41 -10.44
N ALA A 110 -0.78 16.63 -9.19
CA ALA A 110 -0.76 15.62 -8.14
C ALA A 110 -1.76 14.49 -8.43
N SER A 111 -3.00 14.82 -8.78
CA SER A 111 -4.01 13.82 -9.09
C SER A 111 -3.67 13.00 -10.34
N ALA A 112 -3.12 13.62 -11.39
CA ALA A 112 -2.66 12.90 -12.56
C ALA A 112 -1.53 11.90 -12.23
N GLN A 113 -0.62 12.27 -11.33
CA GLN A 113 0.40 11.37 -10.80
C GLN A 113 -0.23 10.20 -10.04
N MET A 114 -1.04 10.48 -9.02
CA MET A 114 -1.65 9.45 -8.17
C MET A 114 -2.47 8.45 -9.00
N ILE A 115 -3.35 8.90 -9.89
CA ILE A 115 -4.17 8.02 -10.75
C ILE A 115 -3.30 7.12 -11.63
N SER A 116 -2.21 7.66 -12.20
CA SER A 116 -1.31 6.88 -13.08
C SER A 116 -0.61 5.76 -12.32
N TYR A 117 -0.13 6.05 -11.12
CA TYR A 117 0.59 5.08 -10.29
C TYR A 117 -0.36 4.12 -9.55
N GLU A 118 -1.57 4.55 -9.20
CA GLU A 118 -2.63 3.70 -8.66
C GLU A 118 -3.02 2.60 -9.67
N ALA A 119 -3.13 2.93 -10.95
CA ALA A 119 -3.40 1.93 -11.99
C ALA A 119 -2.26 0.89 -12.09
N ALA A 120 -1.00 1.32 -12.04
CA ALA A 120 0.15 0.41 -12.04
C ALA A 120 0.20 -0.45 -10.77
N MET A 121 -0.11 0.14 -9.61
CA MET A 121 -0.17 -0.51 -8.31
C MET A 121 -1.28 -1.59 -8.29
N GLY A 122 -2.49 -1.26 -8.72
CA GLY A 122 -3.60 -2.20 -8.82
C GLY A 122 -3.27 -3.39 -9.73
N LEU A 123 -2.70 -3.14 -10.91
CA LEU A 123 -2.26 -4.20 -11.83
C LEU A 123 -1.16 -5.09 -11.23
N SER A 124 -0.28 -4.55 -10.40
CA SER A 124 0.79 -5.33 -9.74
C SER A 124 0.26 -6.23 -8.62
N LEU A 125 -0.89 -5.93 -8.03
CA LEU A 125 -1.53 -6.77 -7.01
C LEU A 125 -2.28 -7.96 -7.59
N VAL A 126 -2.80 -7.87 -8.83
CA VAL A 126 -3.56 -8.96 -9.46
C VAL A 126 -2.77 -10.28 -9.52
N PRO A 127 -1.48 -10.31 -9.91
CA PRO A 127 -0.67 -11.53 -9.86
C PRO A 127 -0.58 -12.16 -8.45
N VAL A 128 -0.52 -11.34 -7.41
CA VAL A 128 -0.49 -11.81 -6.02
C VAL A 128 -1.83 -12.43 -5.62
N ILE A 129 -2.94 -11.80 -6.01
CA ILE A 129 -4.30 -12.31 -5.78
C ILE A 129 -4.49 -13.65 -6.50
N LEU A 130 -4.07 -13.75 -7.76
CA LEU A 130 -4.14 -14.99 -8.53
C LEU A 130 -3.29 -16.10 -7.89
N TYR A 131 -2.11 -15.76 -7.36
CA TYR A 131 -1.22 -16.72 -6.72
C TYR A 131 -1.75 -17.21 -5.37
N SER A 132 -2.37 -16.34 -4.57
CA SER A 132 -2.95 -16.65 -3.26
C SER A 132 -4.36 -17.25 -3.34
N GLY A 133 -5.10 -17.00 -4.44
CA GLY A 133 -6.48 -17.45 -4.63
C GLY A 133 -7.52 -16.67 -3.81
N SER A 134 -7.14 -15.58 -3.13
CA SER A 134 -8.02 -14.79 -2.28
C SER A 134 -7.74 -13.29 -2.37
N MET A 135 -8.76 -12.47 -2.08
CA MET A 135 -8.66 -11.01 -1.92
C MET A 135 -8.66 -10.59 -0.45
N SER A 136 -8.78 -11.52 0.51
CA SER A 136 -8.63 -11.24 1.94
C SER A 136 -7.16 -11.06 2.28
N MET A 137 -6.83 -9.99 3.01
CA MET A 137 -5.45 -9.74 3.43
C MET A 137 -4.93 -10.82 4.38
N THR A 138 -5.80 -11.32 5.25
CA THR A 138 -5.48 -12.39 6.19
C THR A 138 -5.14 -13.69 5.47
N GLU A 139 -5.93 -14.08 4.46
CA GLU A 139 -5.68 -15.29 3.66
C GLU A 139 -4.44 -15.17 2.79
N ILE A 140 -4.16 -13.99 2.24
CA ILE A 140 -2.93 -13.74 1.49
C ILE A 140 -1.69 -13.96 2.37
N VAL A 141 -1.72 -13.54 3.64
CA VAL A 141 -0.61 -13.82 4.56
C VAL A 141 -0.52 -15.31 4.88
N LYS A 142 -1.65 -15.96 5.17
CA LYS A 142 -1.69 -17.42 5.43
C LYS A 142 -1.16 -18.24 4.24
N SER A 143 -1.41 -17.81 3.01
CA SER A 143 -0.88 -18.47 1.80
C SER A 143 0.65 -18.43 1.69
N GLN A 144 1.29 -17.51 2.40
CA GLN A 144 2.74 -17.34 2.48
C GLN A 144 3.39 -18.14 3.62
N GLU A 145 2.62 -18.93 4.39
CA GLU A 145 3.15 -19.79 5.42
C GLU A 145 4.01 -20.93 4.85
N GLY A 146 5.07 -21.29 5.58
CA GLY A 146 5.99 -22.37 5.21
C GLY A 146 7.20 -21.89 4.41
N HIS A 147 7.84 -22.87 3.76
CA HIS A 147 9.04 -22.67 2.96
C HIS A 147 8.77 -22.99 1.50
N LEU A 148 9.56 -22.43 0.61
CA LEU A 148 9.52 -22.77 -0.79
C LEU A 148 9.97 -24.22 -0.98
N SER A 149 9.28 -24.97 -1.82
CA SER A 149 9.64 -26.34 -2.20
C SER A 149 9.86 -26.42 -3.70
N SER A 150 10.88 -27.19 -4.10
CA SER A 150 11.20 -27.45 -5.49
C SER A 150 11.02 -28.95 -5.81
N PRO A 151 10.52 -29.31 -6.98
CA PRO A 151 10.42 -30.71 -7.41
C PRO A 151 11.79 -31.35 -7.66
N ILE A 152 12.87 -30.57 -7.71
CA ILE A 152 14.24 -31.04 -7.92
C ILE A 152 14.94 -31.17 -6.57
N PRO A 153 15.34 -32.35 -6.09
CA PRO A 153 15.90 -32.58 -4.74
C PRO A 153 17.11 -31.72 -4.38
N PHE A 154 17.99 -31.45 -5.34
CA PHE A 154 19.16 -30.60 -5.13
C PHE A 154 18.80 -29.13 -4.93
N LEU A 155 17.81 -28.61 -5.66
CA LEU A 155 17.31 -27.25 -5.52
C LEU A 155 16.46 -27.13 -4.26
N ASP A 156 15.74 -28.17 -3.87
CA ASP A 156 14.91 -28.18 -2.67
C ASP A 156 15.73 -27.97 -1.40
N ALA A 157 16.90 -28.56 -1.31
CA ALA A 157 17.82 -28.37 -0.18
C ALA A 157 18.27 -26.90 -0.01
N ILE A 158 18.34 -26.11 -1.09
CA ILE A 158 18.71 -24.70 -1.05
C ILE A 158 17.48 -23.83 -0.85
N VAL A 159 16.39 -24.15 -1.53
CA VAL A 159 15.16 -23.35 -1.56
C VAL A 159 14.34 -23.51 -0.27
N SER A 160 14.48 -24.66 0.42
CA SER A 160 13.81 -24.88 1.72
C SER A 160 14.23 -23.93 2.84
N PHE A 161 15.37 -23.24 2.70
CA PHE A 161 15.76 -22.16 3.62
C PHE A 161 15.04 -20.85 3.35
N ILE A 162 14.44 -20.69 2.16
CA ILE A 162 13.77 -19.46 1.76
C ILE A 162 12.31 -19.53 2.19
N PRO A 163 11.81 -18.56 2.96
CA PRO A 163 10.39 -18.51 3.31
C PRO A 163 9.54 -18.34 2.05
N LYS A 164 8.34 -18.89 2.06
CA LYS A 164 7.39 -18.83 0.93
C LYS A 164 6.77 -17.44 0.75
N TRP A 165 7.57 -16.39 0.90
CA TRP A 165 7.10 -15.03 0.72
C TRP A 165 6.90 -14.70 -0.76
N ASN A 166 5.83 -13.96 -1.06
CA ASN A 166 5.48 -13.59 -2.43
C ASN A 166 6.53 -12.74 -3.13
N VAL A 167 7.43 -12.08 -2.39
CA VAL A 167 8.52 -11.31 -2.98
C VAL A 167 9.43 -12.15 -3.89
N PHE A 168 9.61 -13.45 -3.62
CA PHE A 168 10.47 -14.30 -4.43
C PHE A 168 9.81 -14.71 -5.76
N PRO A 169 8.60 -15.31 -5.79
CA PRO A 169 7.95 -15.67 -7.05
C PRO A 169 7.37 -14.43 -7.78
N GLN A 170 7.06 -13.35 -7.09
CA GLN A 170 6.42 -12.15 -7.62
C GLN A 170 7.31 -10.90 -7.51
N PHE A 171 8.64 -11.07 -7.71
CA PHE A 171 9.61 -9.99 -7.55
C PHE A 171 9.30 -8.76 -8.44
N VAL A 172 8.87 -8.99 -9.67
CA VAL A 172 8.52 -7.89 -10.61
C VAL A 172 7.30 -7.13 -10.09
N ALA A 173 6.27 -7.85 -9.63
CA ALA A 173 5.09 -7.23 -9.04
C ALA A 173 5.45 -6.43 -7.77
N PHE A 174 6.32 -6.97 -6.91
CA PHE A 174 6.84 -6.27 -5.74
C PHE A 174 7.56 -4.97 -6.12
N ALA A 175 8.47 -5.02 -7.11
CA ALA A 175 9.22 -3.84 -7.54
C ALA A 175 8.29 -2.74 -8.09
N ILE A 176 7.30 -3.11 -8.91
CA ILE A 176 6.31 -2.17 -9.44
C ILE A 176 5.46 -1.59 -8.31
N PHE A 177 4.92 -2.46 -7.44
CA PHE A 177 4.11 -2.03 -6.29
C PHE A 177 4.88 -1.07 -5.39
N PHE A 178 6.13 -1.39 -5.07
CA PHE A 178 6.96 -0.57 -4.18
C PHE A 178 7.26 0.80 -4.78
N VAL A 179 7.60 0.89 -6.06
CA VAL A 179 7.81 2.19 -6.73
C VAL A 179 6.49 2.97 -6.83
N ALA A 180 5.38 2.30 -7.17
CA ALA A 180 4.06 2.92 -7.25
C ALA A 180 3.60 3.46 -5.88
N SER A 181 3.85 2.71 -4.80
CA SER A 181 3.49 3.14 -3.45
C SER A 181 4.25 4.39 -2.96
N ILE A 182 5.53 4.55 -3.35
CA ILE A 182 6.28 5.79 -3.07
C ILE A 182 5.66 6.97 -3.84
N ALA A 183 5.28 6.76 -5.10
CA ALA A 183 4.68 7.79 -5.94
C ALA A 183 3.26 8.16 -5.49
N GLU A 184 2.49 7.21 -4.98
CA GLU A 184 1.14 7.41 -4.42
C GLU A 184 1.16 8.30 -3.17
N VAL A 185 2.19 8.14 -2.32
CA VAL A 185 2.38 8.96 -1.11
C VAL A 185 3.04 10.30 -1.42
N ASN A 186 3.29 10.63 -2.69
CA ASN A 186 3.93 11.87 -3.13
C ASN A 186 5.29 12.15 -2.47
N ARG A 187 6.06 11.13 -2.10
CA ARG A 187 7.39 11.28 -1.50
C ARG A 187 8.50 11.29 -2.53
N ALA A 188 9.60 11.97 -2.22
CA ALA A 188 10.76 11.97 -3.09
C ALA A 188 11.23 10.54 -3.42
N PRO A 189 11.57 10.24 -4.69
CA PRO A 189 11.86 11.18 -5.80
C PRO A 189 10.63 11.68 -6.58
N PHE A 190 9.39 11.31 -6.19
CA PHE A 190 8.14 11.64 -6.88
C PHE A 190 7.40 12.85 -6.27
N ASP A 191 8.08 13.64 -5.45
CA ASP A 191 7.58 14.80 -4.73
C ASP A 191 7.42 16.04 -5.66
N LEU A 192 6.46 15.96 -6.58
CA LEU A 192 6.13 17.07 -7.48
C LEU A 192 5.01 17.97 -6.93
N VAL A 193 4.33 17.50 -5.91
CA VAL A 193 3.22 18.18 -5.27
C VAL A 193 3.71 19.34 -4.42
N GLU A 194 4.76 19.09 -3.63
CA GLU A 194 5.42 20.06 -2.74
C GLU A 194 6.54 20.86 -3.45
N ALA A 195 6.51 20.94 -4.80
CA ALA A 195 7.49 21.68 -5.58
C ALA A 195 7.52 23.17 -5.23
N GLU A 196 8.06 23.53 -4.06
CA GLU A 196 8.19 24.92 -3.60
C GLU A 196 8.80 25.84 -4.67
N GLN A 197 9.72 25.32 -5.47
CA GLN A 197 10.40 26.05 -6.54
C GLN A 197 9.49 26.32 -7.77
N GLU A 198 8.42 25.54 -7.97
CA GLU A 198 7.55 25.66 -9.14
C GLU A 198 6.15 26.17 -8.79
N LEU A 199 5.56 25.70 -7.69
CA LEU A 199 4.14 25.88 -7.34
C LEU A 199 3.91 26.41 -5.93
N VAL A 200 4.91 26.97 -5.27
CA VAL A 200 4.91 27.53 -3.91
C VAL A 200 4.66 26.46 -2.83
N GLY A 201 3.55 25.80 -2.80
CA GLY A 201 3.20 24.72 -1.86
C GLY A 201 2.20 23.75 -2.46
N GLY A 202 2.01 23.77 -3.78
CA GLY A 202 1.08 22.86 -4.46
C GLY A 202 -0.38 23.08 -4.04
N PHE A 203 -1.15 21.99 -3.92
CA PHE A 203 -2.59 22.05 -3.64
C PHE A 203 -2.94 22.58 -2.24
N HIS A 204 -2.02 22.49 -1.28
CA HIS A 204 -2.23 22.91 0.12
C HIS A 204 -1.73 24.32 0.44
N THR A 205 -1.31 25.09 -0.58
CA THR A 205 -0.75 26.46 -0.42
C THR A 205 -1.65 27.38 0.39
N GLU A 206 -2.96 27.34 0.16
CA GLU A 206 -3.94 28.21 0.83
C GLU A 206 -4.42 27.65 2.18
N TYR A 207 -4.05 26.40 2.52
CA TYR A 207 -4.44 25.79 3.79
C TYR A 207 -3.53 26.22 4.93
N SER A 208 -4.13 26.51 6.10
CA SER A 208 -3.41 26.93 7.29
C SER A 208 -3.93 26.22 8.55
N GLY A 209 -3.09 26.24 9.60
CA GLY A 209 -3.44 25.69 10.91
C GLY A 209 -3.79 24.21 10.88
N PHE A 210 -4.87 23.83 11.56
CA PHE A 210 -5.26 22.42 11.72
C PHE A 210 -5.61 21.73 10.38
N ARG A 211 -6.19 22.45 9.41
CA ARG A 211 -6.54 21.87 8.11
C ARG A 211 -5.30 21.46 7.31
N PHE A 212 -4.25 22.24 7.37
CA PHE A 212 -2.95 21.87 6.81
C PHE A 212 -2.37 20.65 7.53
N ALA A 213 -2.46 20.62 8.86
CA ALA A 213 -2.01 19.48 9.65
C ALA A 213 -2.73 18.17 9.28
N MET A 214 -4.02 18.22 8.93
CA MET A 214 -4.78 17.04 8.50
C MET A 214 -4.23 16.43 7.21
N PHE A 215 -3.81 17.20 6.22
CA PHE A 215 -3.17 16.70 5.00
C PHE A 215 -1.85 16.01 5.32
N PHE A 216 -0.99 16.67 6.10
CA PHE A 216 0.29 16.09 6.50
C PHE A 216 0.12 14.80 7.31
N LEU A 217 -0.82 14.81 8.26
CA LEU A 217 -1.13 13.62 9.04
C LEU A 217 -1.61 12.46 8.15
N ALA A 218 -2.52 12.72 7.20
CA ALA A 218 -2.99 11.74 6.25
C ALA A 218 -1.85 11.17 5.40
N GLU A 219 -0.94 12.02 4.95
CA GLU A 219 0.22 11.61 4.16
C GLU A 219 1.17 10.68 4.92
N TYR A 220 1.50 11.01 6.17
CA TYR A 220 2.34 10.14 7.01
C TYR A 220 1.65 8.82 7.37
N ILE A 221 0.34 8.83 7.64
CA ILE A 221 -0.43 7.61 7.87
C ILE A 221 -0.45 6.75 6.60
N ASN A 222 -0.66 7.36 5.43
CA ASN A 222 -0.63 6.63 4.15
C ASN A 222 0.75 6.04 3.87
N MET A 223 1.82 6.74 4.19
CA MET A 223 3.18 6.20 4.06
C MET A 223 3.37 4.94 4.93
N PHE A 224 2.88 4.97 6.17
CA PHE A 224 2.89 3.80 7.03
C PHE A 224 2.01 2.67 6.47
N ASN A 225 0.79 2.97 6.04
CA ASN A 225 -0.15 2.01 5.46
C ASN A 225 0.44 1.32 4.23
N MET A 226 1.05 2.07 3.30
CA MET A 226 1.68 1.51 2.10
C MET A 226 2.82 0.56 2.43
N CYS A 227 3.64 0.90 3.43
CA CYS A 227 4.70 0.01 3.91
C CYS A 227 4.13 -1.25 4.57
N ALA A 228 3.09 -1.13 5.40
CA ALA A 228 2.45 -2.26 6.05
C ALA A 228 1.74 -3.18 5.05
N ILE A 229 1.08 -2.62 4.05
CA ILE A 229 0.45 -3.36 2.95
C ILE A 229 1.51 -4.07 2.10
N THR A 230 2.61 -3.40 1.77
CA THR A 230 3.75 -4.01 1.06
C THR A 230 4.29 -5.21 1.86
N ALA A 231 4.46 -5.06 3.16
CA ALA A 231 4.89 -6.15 4.04
C ALA A 231 3.88 -7.30 4.05
N THR A 232 2.58 -7.01 4.08
CA THR A 232 1.50 -7.99 4.08
C THR A 232 1.44 -8.80 2.79
N PHE A 233 1.52 -8.13 1.63
CA PHE A 233 1.40 -8.81 0.33
C PHE A 233 2.66 -9.56 -0.10
N PHE A 234 3.84 -9.04 0.21
CA PHE A 234 5.09 -9.55 -0.37
C PHE A 234 6.06 -10.14 0.63
N LEU A 235 6.07 -9.67 1.89
CA LEU A 235 7.04 -10.11 2.91
C LEU A 235 6.41 -11.02 3.97
N GLY A 236 5.27 -11.62 3.70
CA GLY A 236 4.61 -12.54 4.61
C GLY A 236 3.95 -11.87 5.83
N GLY A 237 3.67 -10.57 5.78
CA GLY A 237 2.96 -9.87 6.85
C GLY A 237 3.51 -10.15 8.24
N TRP A 238 2.67 -10.71 9.11
CA TRP A 238 3.02 -11.07 10.49
C TRP A 238 3.87 -12.35 10.65
N LEU A 239 4.13 -13.10 9.56
CA LEU A 239 4.88 -14.34 9.63
C LEU A 239 6.33 -14.08 10.05
N GLY A 240 6.77 -14.83 11.06
CA GLY A 240 8.13 -14.77 11.59
C GLY A 240 8.35 -15.86 12.63
N PRO A 241 9.60 -16.04 13.12
CA PRO A 241 9.88 -17.02 14.15
C PRO A 241 9.12 -16.73 15.44
N THR A 242 8.38 -17.73 15.93
CA THR A 242 7.63 -17.67 17.19
C THR A 242 8.43 -18.34 18.29
N PHE A 243 8.64 -17.64 19.39
CA PHE A 243 9.34 -18.17 20.57
C PHE A 243 8.34 -18.62 21.65
N SER A 244 7.26 -19.30 21.22
CA SER A 244 6.15 -19.70 22.10
C SER A 244 6.59 -20.52 23.32
N ASN A 245 7.68 -21.28 23.22
CA ASN A 245 8.18 -22.13 24.31
C ASN A 245 8.86 -21.34 25.44
N PHE A 246 9.26 -20.08 25.22
CA PHE A 246 10.01 -19.26 26.17
C PHE A 246 9.22 -18.06 26.71
N LEU A 247 8.08 -17.73 26.12
CA LEU A 247 7.32 -16.51 26.40
C LEU A 247 5.94 -16.81 26.94
N PRO A 248 5.41 -15.96 27.84
CA PRO A 248 4.00 -16.04 28.26
C PRO A 248 3.04 -15.98 27.08
N PRO A 249 1.86 -16.63 27.17
CA PRO A 249 0.89 -16.73 26.04
C PRO A 249 0.51 -15.36 25.43
N LEU A 250 0.35 -14.34 26.25
CA LEU A 250 0.04 -12.99 25.80
C LEU A 250 1.17 -12.39 24.95
N ILE A 251 2.43 -12.54 25.38
CA ILE A 251 3.59 -12.01 24.67
C ILE A 251 3.83 -12.80 23.39
N SER A 252 3.69 -14.13 23.42
CA SER A 252 3.80 -14.97 22.24
C SER A 252 2.72 -14.64 21.20
N GLY A 253 1.50 -14.30 21.63
CA GLY A 253 0.41 -13.87 20.77
C GLY A 253 0.64 -12.49 20.13
N LEU A 254 1.42 -11.60 20.75
CA LEU A 254 1.78 -10.29 20.19
C LEU A 254 3.02 -10.33 19.27
N MET A 255 3.78 -11.44 19.27
CA MET A 255 4.96 -11.58 18.41
C MET A 255 4.67 -11.41 16.92
N PRO A 256 3.59 -11.89 16.34
CA PRO A 256 3.21 -11.64 14.95
C PRO A 256 3.12 -10.15 14.63
N ALA A 257 2.47 -9.36 15.47
CA ALA A 257 2.36 -7.91 15.31
C ALA A 257 3.75 -7.22 15.37
N PHE A 258 4.66 -7.70 16.23
CA PHE A 258 6.02 -7.21 16.30
C PHE A 258 6.80 -7.48 15.00
N TRP A 259 6.65 -8.68 14.38
CA TRP A 259 7.29 -9.00 13.10
C TRP A 259 6.76 -8.16 11.96
N LEU A 260 5.44 -7.93 11.89
CA LEU A 260 4.87 -6.99 10.93
C LEU A 260 5.45 -5.58 11.13
N GLY A 261 5.54 -5.14 12.40
CA GLY A 261 6.14 -3.86 12.76
C GLY A 261 7.57 -3.71 12.26
N ILE A 262 8.45 -4.69 12.52
CA ILE A 262 9.85 -4.67 12.05
C ILE A 262 9.92 -4.55 10.53
N LYS A 263 9.14 -5.33 9.78
CA LYS A 263 9.12 -5.27 8.31
C LYS A 263 8.63 -3.92 7.80
N THR A 264 7.57 -3.39 8.40
CA THR A 264 7.03 -2.07 8.07
C THR A 264 8.04 -0.96 8.34
N PHE A 265 8.69 -0.97 9.51
CA PHE A 265 9.73 0.01 9.84
C PHE A 265 10.96 -0.14 8.94
N GLY A 266 11.32 -1.36 8.55
CA GLY A 266 12.38 -1.60 7.55
C GLY A 266 12.07 -0.96 6.20
N LEU A 267 10.83 -1.10 5.72
CA LEU A 267 10.39 -0.44 4.47
C LEU A 267 10.32 1.08 4.62
N LEU A 268 9.85 1.60 5.76
CA LEU A 268 9.87 3.03 6.06
C LEU A 268 11.31 3.58 6.05
N PHE A 269 12.26 2.83 6.61
CA PHE A 269 13.67 3.20 6.55
C PHE A 269 14.16 3.29 5.10
N ILE A 270 13.76 2.35 4.23
CA ILE A 270 14.10 2.40 2.81
C ILE A 270 13.47 3.64 2.14
N TYR A 271 12.24 4.03 2.48
CA TYR A 271 11.63 5.27 1.98
C TYR A 271 12.45 6.51 2.35
N VAL A 272 12.88 6.60 3.61
CA VAL A 272 13.75 7.69 4.08
C VAL A 272 15.10 7.66 3.38
N TRP A 273 15.66 6.49 3.18
CA TRP A 273 16.94 6.32 2.47
C TRP A 273 16.83 6.74 0.99
N ILE A 274 15.80 6.32 0.29
CA ILE A 274 15.53 6.73 -1.09
C ILE A 274 15.38 8.26 -1.18
N ARG A 275 14.65 8.87 -0.25
CA ARG A 275 14.49 10.32 -0.18
C ARG A 275 15.84 11.05 -0.03
N ALA A 276 16.77 10.48 0.72
CA ALA A 276 18.08 11.08 0.96
C ALA A 276 19.08 10.87 -0.19
N THR A 277 18.88 9.87 -1.05
CA THR A 277 19.86 9.44 -2.05
C THR A 277 19.48 9.77 -3.48
N LEU A 278 18.20 9.66 -3.83
CA LEU A 278 17.75 9.85 -5.20
C LEU A 278 17.39 11.31 -5.50
N PRO A 279 17.82 11.83 -6.65
CA PRO A 279 17.39 13.16 -7.10
C PRO A 279 15.91 13.12 -7.49
N ARG A 280 15.25 14.26 -7.39
CA ARG A 280 13.87 14.43 -7.79
C ARG A 280 13.69 14.22 -9.29
N LEU A 281 12.64 13.49 -9.68
CA LEU A 281 12.28 13.31 -11.08
C LEU A 281 11.50 14.52 -11.61
N ARG A 282 11.67 14.78 -12.91
CA ARG A 282 10.87 15.77 -13.62
C ARG A 282 9.48 15.21 -13.95
N TYR A 283 8.46 16.07 -14.03
CA TYR A 283 7.07 15.65 -14.29
C TYR A 283 6.92 14.77 -15.54
N ASP A 284 7.59 15.16 -16.65
CA ASP A 284 7.54 14.39 -17.90
C ASP A 284 8.09 12.97 -17.73
N GLN A 285 9.24 12.85 -17.03
CA GLN A 285 9.89 11.57 -16.76
C GLN A 285 9.03 10.68 -15.86
N LEU A 286 8.35 11.30 -14.88
CA LEU A 286 7.47 10.61 -13.96
C LEU A 286 6.26 10.04 -14.68
N MET A 287 5.58 10.83 -15.52
CA MET A 287 4.44 10.37 -16.32
C MET A 287 4.85 9.32 -17.35
N GLU A 288 6.02 9.47 -17.96
CA GLU A 288 6.57 8.46 -18.87
C GLU A 288 6.88 7.14 -18.16
N LEU A 289 7.43 7.18 -16.95
CA LEU A 289 7.70 6.01 -16.14
C LEU A 289 6.40 5.25 -15.81
N GLY A 290 5.36 5.94 -15.36
CA GLY A 290 4.06 5.33 -15.04
C GLY A 290 3.40 4.69 -16.26
N TRP A 291 3.11 5.50 -17.27
CA TRP A 291 2.32 5.06 -18.43
C TRP A 291 3.07 4.17 -19.41
N LYS A 292 4.32 4.53 -19.76
CA LYS A 292 5.06 3.81 -20.81
C LYS A 292 5.87 2.62 -20.30
N ARG A 293 6.18 2.57 -19.01
CA ARG A 293 7.01 1.48 -18.45
C ARG A 293 6.26 0.65 -17.43
N MET A 294 5.75 1.24 -16.35
CA MET A 294 5.20 0.45 -15.24
C MET A 294 3.90 -0.28 -15.62
N ILE A 295 2.96 0.39 -16.24
CA ILE A 295 1.69 -0.23 -16.66
C ILE A 295 1.93 -1.37 -17.70
N PRO A 296 2.70 -1.19 -18.77
CA PRO A 296 2.98 -2.29 -19.70
C PRO A 296 3.73 -3.47 -19.06
N ILE A 297 4.72 -3.19 -18.19
CA ILE A 297 5.47 -4.25 -17.50
C ILE A 297 4.53 -5.04 -16.57
N SER A 298 3.65 -4.35 -15.82
CA SER A 298 2.68 -5.00 -14.93
C SER A 298 1.69 -5.88 -15.71
N LEU A 299 1.21 -5.44 -16.87
CA LEU A 299 0.35 -6.24 -17.75
C LEU A 299 1.05 -7.46 -18.30
N ILE A 300 2.29 -7.31 -18.78
CA ILE A 300 3.10 -8.45 -19.26
C ILE A 300 3.32 -9.45 -18.12
N TRP A 301 3.67 -8.96 -16.93
CA TRP A 301 3.88 -9.81 -15.76
C TRP A 301 2.60 -10.54 -15.32
N LEU A 302 1.45 -9.85 -15.36
CA LEU A 302 0.14 -10.44 -15.09
C LEU A 302 -0.17 -11.57 -16.07
N LEU A 303 0.02 -11.36 -17.37
CA LEU A 303 -0.22 -12.39 -18.39
C LEU A 303 0.72 -13.58 -18.19
N LEU A 304 2.00 -13.32 -17.92
CA LEU A 304 2.99 -14.38 -17.69
C LEU A 304 2.60 -15.21 -16.45
N THR A 305 2.26 -14.60 -15.34
CA THR A 305 1.83 -15.30 -14.12
C THR A 305 0.54 -16.08 -14.33
N SER A 306 -0.44 -15.54 -15.07
CA SER A 306 -1.68 -16.24 -15.40
C SER A 306 -1.42 -17.49 -16.23
N VAL A 307 -0.52 -17.42 -17.22
CA VAL A 307 -0.12 -18.58 -18.04
C VAL A 307 0.59 -19.62 -17.19
N VAL A 308 1.53 -19.22 -16.33
CA VAL A 308 2.28 -20.16 -15.46
C VAL A 308 1.33 -20.86 -14.48
N LEU A 309 0.39 -20.14 -13.87
CA LEU A 309 -0.60 -20.73 -12.97
C LEU A 309 -1.57 -21.64 -13.73
N GLY A 310 -2.03 -21.25 -14.92
CA GLY A 310 -2.88 -22.09 -15.76
C GLY A 310 -2.20 -23.40 -16.17
N ILE A 311 -0.93 -23.35 -16.54
CA ILE A 311 -0.14 -24.58 -16.84
C ILE A 311 -0.01 -25.46 -15.61
N ARG A 312 0.14 -24.86 -14.43
CA ARG A 312 0.31 -25.60 -13.17
C ARG A 312 -1.00 -26.28 -12.73
N GLU A 313 -2.14 -25.63 -12.91
CA GLU A 313 -3.46 -26.15 -12.48
C GLU A 313 -4.09 -27.10 -13.48
N PHE A 314 -4.01 -26.80 -14.78
CA PHE A 314 -4.68 -27.56 -15.84
C PHE A 314 -3.73 -28.50 -16.63
N GLY A 315 -2.44 -28.49 -16.33
CA GLY A 315 -1.41 -29.12 -17.15
C GLY A 315 -1.13 -28.31 -18.42
N LEU A 316 -0.14 -28.75 -19.22
CA LEU A 316 0.02 -28.17 -20.56
C LEU A 316 -1.24 -28.48 -21.37
N PRO A 317 -2.02 -27.49 -21.80
CA PRO A 317 -3.20 -27.76 -22.59
C PRO A 317 -2.78 -28.19 -24.00
N LEU A 318 -2.47 -29.48 -24.15
CA LEU A 318 -2.49 -30.11 -25.47
C LEU A 318 -3.88 -29.99 -26.12
N SER A 319 -4.91 -29.56 -25.36
CA SER A 319 -6.29 -29.37 -25.81
C SER A 319 -6.57 -28.06 -26.53
N LEU A 320 -5.66 -27.08 -26.57
CA LEU A 320 -5.84 -25.92 -27.48
C LEU A 320 -5.78 -26.32 -28.95
N ILE A 321 -5.31 -27.54 -29.26
CA ILE A 321 -5.34 -28.12 -30.61
C ILE A 321 -6.71 -28.76 -30.90
N HIS A 322 -7.54 -29.03 -29.87
CA HIS A 322 -8.85 -29.68 -30.03
C HIS A 322 -10.06 -28.73 -30.14
N ILE A 323 -9.86 -27.42 -30.23
CA ILE A 323 -10.95 -26.48 -30.52
C ILE A 323 -11.46 -26.60 -31.98
N SER A 324 -10.82 -27.43 -32.79
CA SER A 324 -11.22 -27.66 -34.20
C SER A 324 -12.06 -28.93 -34.47
N GLU A 325 -12.44 -29.71 -33.44
CA GLU A 325 -13.41 -30.79 -33.69
C GLU A 325 -14.85 -30.22 -33.60
N PRO A 326 -15.54 -30.14 -34.76
CA PRO A 326 -16.95 -29.85 -34.75
C PRO A 326 -17.66 -31.02 -34.04
N THR A 327 -18.41 -30.69 -33.00
CA THR A 327 -19.38 -31.61 -32.39
C THR A 327 -20.12 -32.39 -33.46
N ARG A 328 -19.79 -33.63 -33.67
CA ARG A 328 -20.67 -34.60 -34.32
C ARG A 328 -21.85 -34.77 -33.37
N LEU A 329 -22.91 -34.03 -33.64
CA LEU A 329 -24.25 -34.38 -33.19
C LEU A 329 -24.54 -35.75 -33.78
N ALA A 330 -24.50 -36.74 -32.95
CA ALA A 330 -24.94 -38.07 -33.25
C ALA A 330 -26.45 -38.03 -33.60
N THR A 331 -26.75 -38.54 -34.76
CA THR A 331 -28.04 -39.02 -35.18
C THR A 331 -28.66 -39.99 -34.20
#